data_c36e2a748c91ae658ac3e185aa762d7d
#
_entry.id   c36e2a748c91ae658ac3e185aa762d7d
#
_cell.length_a   1.000
_cell.length_b   1.000
_cell.length_c   1.000
_cell.angle_alpha   90.00
_cell.angle_beta   90.00
_cell.angle_gamma   90.00
#
_symmetry.space_group_name_H-M   'P 1'
#
loop_
_entity.id
_entity.type
_entity.pdbx_description
1 polymer ?
#
loop_
_entity_poly.entity_id
_entity_poly.type
_entity_poly.pdbx_seq_one_letter_code
_entity_poly.pdbx_strand_id
1 'polypeptide(L)'
;FIYEWGCETNEDIWTNPSNPQEAIGLKAWKEYYVDVTGITSNGDECTQRATFTPKAYPNPTVKIISTPSDTAYLQNPYVKFGFEANMDSIEHNSWSWAFFNNPENPNEISSTSPEQEPTNIYYQESKEGSPYRVELTVKSADYGCDTTFSADIIVLPVKLKIPNIFTPNGDGINDYFIIDNDPTASDEENEENTRGFEYESYNPLKDYYLRTELTIFNRWGRIVYKSSDYNNDWDGGKLPDGTYFYVLECVGQYNSHRYQGSVTIFGSGR
;
A
#
# COMPACT_ATOMS: atom_id res chain seq x y z
N PHE A 1 -56.50 -11.70 -8.55
CA PHE A 1 -55.75 -11.05 -9.61
C PHE A 1 -54.78 -12.05 -10.25
N ILE A 2 -54.62 -12.00 -11.56
CA ILE A 2 -53.65 -12.76 -12.33
C ILE A 2 -52.59 -11.75 -12.85
N TYR A 3 -51.32 -12.13 -12.80
CA TYR A 3 -50.19 -11.28 -13.23
C TYR A 3 -49.44 -11.98 -14.36
N GLU A 4 -49.36 -11.33 -15.52
CA GLU A 4 -48.62 -11.83 -16.68
C GLU A 4 -47.53 -10.83 -17.07
N TRP A 5 -46.26 -11.26 -16.93
CA TRP A 5 -45.11 -10.45 -17.25
C TRP A 5 -44.65 -10.74 -18.68
N GLY A 6 -44.25 -9.71 -19.41
CA GLY A 6 -43.77 -9.84 -20.77
C GLY A 6 -42.84 -8.72 -21.22
N CYS A 7 -42.25 -8.92 -22.39
CA CYS A 7 -41.49 -7.92 -23.11
C CYS A 7 -41.66 -8.12 -24.62
N GLU A 8 -41.41 -7.09 -25.44
CA GLU A 8 -41.58 -7.16 -26.90
C GLU A 8 -40.77 -8.23 -27.62
N THR A 9 -39.65 -8.67 -27.04
CA THR A 9 -38.71 -9.62 -27.65
C THR A 9 -38.93 -11.08 -27.27
N ASN A 10 -40.05 -11.44 -26.65
CA ASN A 10 -40.42 -12.81 -26.26
C ASN A 10 -39.31 -13.58 -25.51
N GLU A 11 -38.48 -12.89 -24.69
CA GLU A 11 -37.56 -13.55 -23.79
C GLU A 11 -38.30 -14.09 -22.56
N ASP A 12 -37.88 -15.24 -22.06
CA ASP A 12 -38.42 -15.82 -20.84
C ASP A 12 -38.16 -14.90 -19.65
N ILE A 13 -39.23 -14.41 -19.06
CA ILE A 13 -39.17 -13.63 -17.82
C ILE A 13 -39.38 -14.57 -16.66
N TRP A 14 -38.44 -14.59 -15.75
CA TRP A 14 -38.54 -15.40 -14.56
C TRP A 14 -39.46 -14.70 -13.54
N THR A 15 -40.54 -15.33 -13.18
CA THR A 15 -41.45 -14.88 -12.11
C THR A 15 -41.12 -15.63 -10.83
N ASN A 16 -41.23 -14.96 -9.68
CA ASN A 16 -41.07 -15.61 -8.40
C ASN A 16 -42.27 -16.59 -8.17
N PRO A 17 -42.03 -17.91 -8.08
CA PRO A 17 -43.13 -18.88 -7.94
C PRO A 17 -43.95 -18.69 -6.65
N SER A 18 -43.35 -18.08 -5.63
CA SER A 18 -43.98 -17.80 -4.34
C SER A 18 -44.69 -16.44 -4.32
N ASN A 19 -44.39 -15.57 -5.28
CA ASN A 19 -44.99 -14.24 -5.40
C ASN A 19 -45.07 -13.82 -6.87
N PRO A 20 -46.22 -14.12 -7.56
CA PRO A 20 -46.40 -13.79 -8.97
C PRO A 20 -46.42 -12.27 -9.28
N GLN A 21 -46.44 -11.42 -8.25
CA GLN A 21 -46.30 -9.98 -8.40
C GLN A 21 -44.86 -9.54 -8.65
N GLU A 22 -43.89 -10.46 -8.58
CA GLU A 22 -42.49 -10.21 -8.63
C GLU A 22 -41.85 -10.86 -9.86
N ALA A 23 -41.21 -10.07 -10.69
CA ALA A 23 -40.36 -10.56 -11.78
C ALA A 23 -38.87 -10.39 -11.40
N ILE A 24 -38.08 -11.41 -11.71
CA ILE A 24 -36.62 -11.45 -11.39
C ILE A 24 -35.80 -11.65 -12.67
N GLY A 25 -34.55 -11.22 -12.63
CA GLY A 25 -33.61 -11.40 -13.74
C GLY A 25 -33.87 -10.48 -14.93
N LEU A 26 -34.56 -9.37 -14.71
CA LEU A 26 -34.84 -8.39 -15.76
C LEU A 26 -33.54 -7.71 -16.21
N LYS A 27 -33.37 -7.52 -17.53
CA LYS A 27 -32.26 -6.80 -18.10
C LYS A 27 -32.49 -5.29 -18.00
N ALA A 28 -31.49 -4.56 -17.66
CA ALA A 28 -31.54 -3.10 -17.65
C ALA A 28 -31.74 -2.51 -19.05
N TRP A 29 -32.39 -1.35 -19.11
CA TRP A 29 -32.62 -0.55 -20.33
C TRP A 29 -33.52 -1.26 -21.36
N LYS A 30 -34.28 -2.27 -20.95
CA LYS A 30 -35.24 -2.97 -21.74
C LYS A 30 -36.67 -2.69 -21.20
N GLU A 31 -37.63 -2.45 -22.09
CA GLU A 31 -39.00 -2.22 -21.68
C GLU A 31 -39.70 -3.56 -21.38
N TYR A 32 -40.35 -3.62 -20.25
CA TYR A 32 -41.15 -4.72 -19.77
C TYR A 32 -42.56 -4.24 -19.47
N TYR A 33 -43.50 -5.16 -19.52
CA TYR A 33 -44.86 -4.90 -19.08
C TYR A 33 -45.38 -5.98 -18.13
N VAL A 34 -46.35 -5.61 -17.34
CA VAL A 34 -47.16 -6.53 -16.54
C VAL A 34 -48.62 -6.29 -16.85
N ASP A 35 -49.32 -7.34 -17.25
CA ASP A 35 -50.76 -7.36 -17.39
C ASP A 35 -51.39 -7.87 -16.09
N VAL A 36 -52.21 -7.06 -15.46
CA VAL A 36 -52.92 -7.40 -14.23
C VAL A 36 -54.38 -7.60 -14.54
N THR A 37 -54.85 -8.85 -14.43
CA THR A 37 -56.24 -9.21 -14.68
C THR A 37 -57.00 -9.38 -13.37
N GLY A 38 -57.99 -8.57 -13.17
CA GLY A 38 -58.97 -8.72 -12.09
C GLY A 38 -60.20 -9.49 -12.59
N ILE A 39 -60.66 -10.43 -11.79
CA ILE A 39 -61.88 -11.21 -12.07
C ILE A 39 -62.95 -10.81 -11.06
N THR A 40 -64.09 -10.38 -11.57
CA THR A 40 -65.27 -10.02 -10.73
C THR A 40 -65.97 -11.26 -10.20
N SER A 41 -66.84 -11.10 -9.24
CA SER A 41 -67.66 -12.19 -8.69
C SER A 41 -68.66 -12.83 -9.75
N ASN A 42 -68.86 -12.12 -10.81
CA ASN A 42 -69.76 -12.59 -11.92
C ASN A 42 -68.93 -13.26 -13.06
N GLY A 43 -67.63 -13.35 -12.92
CA GLY A 43 -66.72 -13.94 -13.90
C GLY A 43 -66.25 -12.97 -15.01
N ASP A 44 -66.57 -11.67 -14.93
CA ASP A 44 -66.14 -10.71 -15.90
C ASP A 44 -64.61 -10.40 -15.61
N GLU A 45 -63.80 -10.36 -16.67
CA GLU A 45 -62.40 -10.10 -16.61
C GLU A 45 -62.08 -8.66 -17.05
N CYS A 46 -61.19 -7.99 -16.30
CA CYS A 46 -60.67 -6.68 -16.65
C CYS A 46 -59.15 -6.69 -16.52
N THR A 47 -58.47 -6.46 -17.64
CA THR A 47 -57.01 -6.46 -17.68
C THR A 47 -56.48 -5.03 -17.87
N GLN A 48 -55.47 -4.67 -17.09
CA GLN A 48 -54.75 -3.42 -17.23
C GLN A 48 -53.26 -3.69 -17.38
N ARG A 49 -52.63 -3.06 -18.36
CA ARG A 49 -51.19 -3.14 -18.60
C ARG A 49 -50.46 -1.97 -17.97
N ALA A 50 -49.35 -2.28 -17.28
CA ALA A 50 -48.35 -1.31 -16.85
C ALA A 50 -47.02 -1.64 -17.50
N THR A 51 -46.31 -0.62 -18.01
CA THR A 51 -44.97 -0.74 -18.60
C THR A 51 -43.92 -0.06 -17.72
N PHE A 52 -42.71 -0.58 -17.75
CA PHE A 52 -41.57 0.02 -17.05
C PHE A 52 -40.26 -0.43 -17.70
N THR A 53 -39.21 0.38 -17.52
CA THR A 53 -37.86 0.09 -18.00
C THR A 53 -36.90 0.09 -16.80
N PRO A 54 -36.40 -1.10 -16.38
CA PRO A 54 -35.39 -1.16 -15.31
C PRO A 54 -34.13 -0.40 -15.72
N LYS A 55 -33.60 0.37 -14.81
CA LYS A 55 -32.33 1.07 -15.01
C LYS A 55 -31.24 0.36 -14.22
N ALA A 56 -30.08 0.16 -14.83
CA ALA A 56 -28.87 -0.26 -14.14
C ALA A 56 -27.83 0.84 -14.26
N TYR A 57 -27.16 1.09 -13.17
CA TYR A 57 -26.08 2.07 -13.12
C TYR A 57 -24.79 1.31 -12.87
N PRO A 58 -23.68 1.70 -13.53
CA PRO A 58 -22.40 1.06 -13.30
C PRO A 58 -21.94 1.29 -11.85
N ASN A 59 -21.39 0.26 -11.24
CA ASN A 59 -20.72 0.42 -9.96
C ASN A 59 -19.48 1.28 -10.13
N PRO A 60 -19.10 2.09 -9.13
CA PRO A 60 -17.84 2.77 -9.11
C PRO A 60 -16.67 1.78 -9.32
N THR A 61 -15.68 2.17 -10.12
CA THR A 61 -14.43 1.43 -10.25
C THR A 61 -13.29 2.37 -9.89
N VAL A 62 -12.49 1.97 -8.89
CA VAL A 62 -11.34 2.75 -8.43
C VAL A 62 -10.14 1.83 -8.22
N LYS A 63 -8.94 2.41 -8.36
CA LYS A 63 -7.68 1.79 -8.01
C LYS A 63 -7.08 2.56 -6.84
N ILE A 64 -6.83 1.88 -5.74
CA ILE A 64 -6.11 2.46 -4.60
C ILE A 64 -4.65 2.70 -5.02
N ILE A 65 -4.14 3.88 -4.70
CA ILE A 65 -2.74 4.25 -4.82
C ILE A 65 -2.18 4.60 -3.45
N SER A 66 -0.92 4.33 -3.23
CA SER A 66 -0.23 4.67 -1.98
C SER A 66 1.18 5.20 -2.23
N THR A 67 1.67 6.00 -1.29
CA THR A 67 3.04 6.51 -1.30
C THR A 67 3.64 6.35 0.10
N PRO A 68 4.64 5.50 0.27
CA PRO A 68 5.22 4.56 -0.70
C PRO A 68 4.19 3.55 -1.23
N SER A 69 4.48 2.85 -2.35
CA SER A 69 3.47 2.11 -3.11
C SER A 69 2.85 0.94 -2.33
N ASP A 70 3.64 -0.02 -1.91
CA ASP A 70 3.17 -1.27 -1.28
C ASP A 70 3.97 -1.65 -0.04
N THR A 71 5.13 -1.01 0.15
CA THR A 71 6.06 -1.31 1.24
C THR A 71 6.40 -0.05 2.00
N ALA A 72 6.21 -0.07 3.32
CA ALA A 72 6.63 0.97 4.24
C ALA A 72 7.68 0.42 5.22
N TYR A 73 8.40 1.29 5.89
CA TYR A 73 9.43 0.92 6.85
C TYR A 73 9.14 1.54 8.22
N LEU A 74 9.39 0.79 9.30
CA LEU A 74 9.11 1.24 10.68
C LEU A 74 9.81 2.55 11.07
N GLN A 75 10.88 2.91 10.39
CA GLN A 75 11.61 4.16 10.62
C GLN A 75 10.90 5.38 10.01
N ASN A 76 10.14 5.13 8.92
CA ASN A 76 9.25 6.09 8.29
C ASN A 76 7.92 5.40 7.94
N PRO A 77 7.08 5.10 8.95
CA PRO A 77 5.90 4.24 8.78
C PRO A 77 4.67 4.98 8.24
N TYR A 78 4.84 6.12 7.64
CA TYR A 78 3.76 6.88 6.99
C TYR A 78 3.46 6.34 5.62
N VAL A 79 2.20 6.07 5.37
CA VAL A 79 1.69 5.79 4.03
C VAL A 79 0.56 6.76 3.74
N LYS A 80 0.75 7.57 2.72
CA LYS A 80 -0.29 8.43 2.18
C LYS A 80 -1.08 7.63 1.16
N PHE A 81 -2.40 7.62 1.28
CA PHE A 81 -3.30 6.94 0.38
C PHE A 81 -4.03 7.93 -0.52
N GLY A 82 -4.45 7.44 -1.67
CA GLY A 82 -5.31 8.11 -2.62
C GLY A 82 -5.95 7.07 -3.53
N PHE A 83 -6.68 7.51 -4.52
CA PHE A 83 -7.25 6.61 -5.52
C PHE A 83 -7.36 7.28 -6.88
N GLU A 84 -7.24 6.47 -7.92
CA GLU A 84 -7.56 6.81 -9.30
C GLU A 84 -8.93 6.24 -9.60
N ALA A 85 -9.85 7.07 -10.06
CA ALA A 85 -11.18 6.64 -10.44
C ALA A 85 -11.36 6.73 -11.95
N ASN A 86 -11.99 5.71 -12.51
CA ASN A 86 -12.36 5.67 -13.93
C ASN A 86 -13.82 6.07 -14.10
N MET A 87 -14.19 7.28 -13.62
CA MET A 87 -15.56 7.76 -13.64
C MET A 87 -15.65 9.25 -14.01
N ASP A 88 -16.55 9.57 -14.92
CA ASP A 88 -16.78 10.92 -15.42
C ASP A 88 -17.40 11.91 -14.40
N SER A 89 -17.70 11.49 -13.17
CA SER A 89 -18.32 12.35 -12.15
C SER A 89 -17.97 11.93 -10.72
N ILE A 90 -16.77 12.25 -10.28
CA ILE A 90 -16.37 12.09 -8.86
C ILE A 90 -17.02 13.15 -7.95
N GLU A 91 -17.52 14.24 -8.53
CA GLU A 91 -18.00 15.41 -7.78
C GLU A 91 -19.16 15.14 -6.81
N HIS A 92 -19.86 14.00 -6.96
CA HIS A 92 -21.02 13.66 -6.14
C HIS A 92 -20.86 12.34 -5.36
N ASN A 93 -19.66 11.78 -5.26
CA ASN A 93 -19.42 10.54 -4.57
C ASN A 93 -18.94 10.79 -3.13
N SER A 94 -19.27 9.89 -2.25
CA SER A 94 -18.65 9.81 -0.93
C SER A 94 -17.73 8.60 -0.84
N TRP A 95 -16.69 8.71 -0.01
CA TRP A 95 -15.73 7.66 0.23
C TRP A 95 -15.46 7.49 1.72
N SER A 96 -15.06 6.31 2.09
CA SER A 96 -14.65 5.96 3.44
C SER A 96 -13.52 4.95 3.40
N TRP A 97 -12.44 5.27 4.09
CA TRP A 97 -11.29 4.40 4.26
C TRP A 97 -11.42 3.62 5.57
N ALA A 98 -11.00 2.36 5.55
CA ALA A 98 -10.85 1.52 6.71
C ALA A 98 -9.43 0.90 6.71
N PHE A 99 -8.73 1.02 7.83
CA PHE A 99 -7.37 0.55 8.02
C PHE A 99 -7.35 -0.59 9.03
N PHE A 100 -6.67 -1.68 8.69
CA PHE A 100 -6.55 -2.90 9.49
C PHE A 100 -5.11 -3.06 9.96
N ASN A 101 -4.75 -2.31 11.02
CA ASN A 101 -3.36 -2.17 11.48
C ASN A 101 -2.99 -3.12 12.62
N ASN A 102 -3.87 -4.06 12.98
CA ASN A 102 -3.62 -5.00 14.07
C ASN A 102 -3.13 -6.35 13.51
N PRO A 103 -1.83 -6.70 13.64
CA PRO A 103 -1.32 -7.96 13.10
C PRO A 103 -1.82 -9.19 13.87
N GLU A 104 -2.34 -9.02 15.08
CA GLU A 104 -2.94 -10.10 15.88
C GLU A 104 -4.40 -10.31 15.53
N ASN A 105 -5.08 -9.29 15.00
CA ASN A 105 -6.47 -9.37 14.56
C ASN A 105 -6.67 -8.67 13.21
N PRO A 106 -6.27 -9.30 12.09
CA PRO A 106 -6.24 -8.68 10.77
C PRO A 106 -7.63 -8.35 10.17
N ASN A 107 -8.70 -8.77 10.84
CA ASN A 107 -10.07 -8.48 10.41
C ASN A 107 -10.74 -7.37 11.23
N GLU A 108 -10.03 -6.80 12.20
CA GLU A 108 -10.53 -5.70 13.02
C GLU A 108 -10.13 -4.36 12.42
N ILE A 109 -11.12 -3.48 12.23
CA ILE A 109 -10.86 -2.11 11.78
C ILE A 109 -10.19 -1.35 12.92
N SER A 110 -8.96 -0.90 12.67
CA SER A 110 -8.16 -0.14 13.62
C SER A 110 -8.48 1.35 13.58
N SER A 111 -8.76 1.87 12.39
CA SER A 111 -9.13 3.28 12.18
C SER A 111 -9.90 3.46 10.87
N THR A 112 -10.60 4.58 10.74
CA THR A 112 -11.31 4.99 9.54
C THR A 112 -11.00 6.45 9.20
N SER A 113 -11.11 6.83 7.91
CA SER A 113 -10.99 8.22 7.49
C SER A 113 -11.98 8.55 6.38
N PRO A 114 -12.64 9.72 6.44
CA PRO A 114 -13.45 10.26 5.36
C PRO A 114 -12.65 11.13 4.39
N GLU A 115 -11.37 11.34 4.61
CA GLU A 115 -10.52 12.18 3.76
C GLU A 115 -10.30 11.53 2.39
N GLN A 116 -10.13 12.34 1.34
CA GLN A 116 -9.84 11.84 0.00
C GLN A 116 -8.44 11.23 -0.08
N GLU A 117 -7.49 11.85 0.60
CA GLU A 117 -6.08 11.44 0.65
C GLU A 117 -5.62 11.28 2.10
N PRO A 118 -6.07 10.24 2.81
CA PRO A 118 -5.67 10.03 4.20
C PRO A 118 -4.23 9.56 4.31
N THR A 119 -3.65 9.78 5.48
CA THR A 119 -2.38 9.19 5.87
C THR A 119 -2.62 8.20 7.00
N ASN A 120 -2.05 6.99 6.88
CA ASN A 120 -2.04 6.00 7.93
C ASN A 120 -0.62 5.76 8.45
N ILE A 121 -0.51 5.39 9.73
CA ILE A 121 0.76 5.16 10.42
C ILE A 121 0.76 3.72 10.93
N TYR A 122 1.84 2.99 10.62
CA TYR A 122 2.02 1.62 11.05
C TYR A 122 3.09 1.54 12.14
N TYR A 123 2.74 1.06 13.33
CA TYR A 123 3.64 1.03 14.49
C TYR A 123 4.38 -0.30 14.69
N GLN A 124 4.04 -1.31 13.90
CA GLN A 124 4.62 -2.64 13.99
C GLN A 124 4.92 -3.15 12.57
N GLU A 125 5.84 -4.09 12.46
CA GLU A 125 6.06 -4.82 11.22
C GLU A 125 4.87 -5.71 10.88
N SER A 126 4.60 -5.90 9.59
CA SER A 126 3.63 -6.89 9.16
C SER A 126 4.20 -8.29 9.35
N LYS A 127 3.33 -9.26 9.65
CA LYS A 127 3.76 -10.66 9.70
C LYS A 127 4.04 -11.17 8.30
N GLU A 128 5.01 -12.07 8.18
CA GLU A 128 5.32 -12.76 6.93
C GLU A 128 4.04 -13.40 6.33
N GLY A 129 3.78 -13.14 5.06
CA GLY A 129 2.58 -13.60 4.37
C GLY A 129 1.25 -12.99 4.84
N SER A 130 1.29 -11.97 5.72
CA SER A 130 0.10 -11.29 6.24
C SER A 130 0.30 -9.77 6.23
N PRO A 131 0.20 -9.12 5.07
CA PRO A 131 0.29 -7.67 4.96
C PRO A 131 -0.87 -6.99 5.68
N TYR A 132 -0.72 -5.71 5.97
CA TYR A 132 -1.80 -4.87 6.46
C TYR A 132 -2.78 -4.56 5.34
N ARG A 133 -4.07 -4.73 5.61
CA ARG A 133 -5.12 -4.44 4.64
C ARG A 133 -5.63 -3.02 4.79
N VAL A 134 -5.88 -2.40 3.66
CA VAL A 134 -6.59 -1.12 3.54
C VAL A 134 -7.80 -1.32 2.65
N GLU A 135 -8.93 -0.80 3.06
CA GLU A 135 -10.16 -0.82 2.27
C GLU A 135 -10.64 0.60 1.99
N LEU A 136 -11.08 0.82 0.76
CA LEU A 136 -11.74 2.03 0.30
C LEU A 136 -13.15 1.67 -0.15
N THR A 137 -14.14 2.17 0.52
CA THR A 137 -15.54 2.10 0.07
C THR A 137 -15.90 3.41 -0.61
N VAL A 138 -16.32 3.33 -1.86
CA VAL A 138 -16.82 4.47 -2.65
C VAL A 138 -18.31 4.29 -2.88
N LYS A 139 -19.09 5.31 -2.58
CA LYS A 139 -20.54 5.31 -2.77
C LYS A 139 -20.94 6.40 -3.76
N SER A 140 -21.70 5.99 -4.79
CA SER A 140 -22.31 6.95 -5.72
C SER A 140 -23.44 7.71 -5.04
N ALA A 141 -23.37 9.03 -5.05
CA ALA A 141 -24.42 9.88 -4.49
C ALA A 141 -25.72 9.83 -5.30
N ASP A 142 -25.61 9.69 -6.62
CA ASP A 142 -26.77 9.74 -7.52
C ASP A 142 -27.60 8.45 -7.47
N TYR A 143 -26.93 7.30 -7.23
CA TYR A 143 -27.56 5.99 -7.38
C TYR A 143 -27.53 5.15 -6.11
N GLY A 144 -26.80 5.59 -5.08
CA GLY A 144 -26.68 4.88 -3.82
C GLY A 144 -25.90 3.56 -3.87
N CYS A 145 -25.31 3.23 -5.03
CA CYS A 145 -24.47 2.05 -5.18
C CYS A 145 -23.13 2.27 -4.47
N ASP A 146 -22.66 1.28 -3.74
CA ASP A 146 -21.35 1.28 -3.09
C ASP A 146 -20.49 0.11 -3.57
N THR A 147 -19.21 0.30 -3.57
CA THR A 147 -18.21 -0.72 -3.91
C THR A 147 -17.00 -0.55 -3.02
N THR A 148 -16.49 -1.67 -2.51
CA THR A 148 -15.29 -1.69 -1.66
C THR A 148 -14.12 -2.29 -2.43
N PHE A 149 -12.99 -1.62 -2.38
CA PHE A 149 -11.71 -2.02 -2.96
C PHE A 149 -10.70 -2.22 -1.83
N SER A 150 -9.74 -3.11 -2.02
CA SER A 150 -8.70 -3.38 -1.04
C SER A 150 -7.30 -3.24 -1.65
N ALA A 151 -6.35 -2.88 -0.80
CA ALA A 151 -4.92 -2.91 -1.09
C ALA A 151 -4.17 -3.42 0.15
N ASP A 152 -3.00 -3.99 -0.09
CA ASP A 152 -2.13 -4.55 0.92
C ASP A 152 -0.88 -3.67 1.09
N ILE A 153 -0.44 -3.48 2.33
CA ILE A 153 0.77 -2.75 2.68
C ILE A 153 1.67 -3.66 3.52
N ILE A 154 2.87 -3.88 3.04
CA ILE A 154 3.91 -4.58 3.78
C ILE A 154 4.69 -3.56 4.61
N VAL A 155 4.89 -3.82 5.89
CA VAL A 155 5.67 -2.98 6.78
C VAL A 155 6.87 -3.77 7.28
N LEU A 156 8.05 -3.31 6.94
CA LEU A 156 9.33 -3.97 7.24
C LEU A 156 10.17 -3.16 8.24
N PRO A 157 10.98 -3.83 9.08
CA PRO A 157 12.04 -3.15 9.80
C PRO A 157 13.19 -2.81 8.84
N VAL A 158 13.86 -1.68 9.05
CA VAL A 158 15.13 -1.41 8.36
C VAL A 158 16.25 -2.20 9.02
N LYS A 159 16.97 -2.99 8.26
CA LYS A 159 18.18 -3.70 8.70
C LYS A 159 19.36 -3.16 7.91
N LEU A 160 20.25 -2.47 8.60
CA LEU A 160 21.44 -1.89 7.98
C LEU A 160 22.56 -2.93 7.88
N LYS A 161 23.17 -3.04 6.69
CA LYS A 161 24.43 -3.75 6.45
C LYS A 161 25.58 -2.75 6.63
N ILE A 162 26.27 -2.87 7.75
CA ILE A 162 27.41 -2.01 8.08
C ILE A 162 28.70 -2.80 7.84
N PRO A 163 29.58 -2.40 6.90
CA PRO A 163 30.79 -3.16 6.59
C PRO A 163 31.79 -3.10 7.75
N ASN A 164 32.55 -4.16 7.93
CA ASN A 164 33.61 -4.23 8.91
C ASN A 164 35.00 -3.94 8.32
N ILE A 165 35.09 -3.75 6.99
CA ILE A 165 36.30 -3.44 6.24
C ILE A 165 35.98 -2.65 4.99
N PHE A 166 36.83 -1.73 4.60
CA PHE A 166 36.81 -1.09 3.28
C PHE A 166 38.26 -0.77 2.86
N THR A 167 38.45 -0.56 1.53
CA THR A 167 39.78 -0.51 0.90
C THR A 167 39.94 0.77 0.07
N PRO A 168 40.23 1.93 0.68
CA PRO A 168 40.29 3.21 -0.01
C PRO A 168 41.59 3.34 -0.83
N ASN A 169 41.73 2.54 -1.88
CA ASN A 169 42.92 2.48 -2.76
C ASN A 169 42.70 3.23 -4.09
N GLY A 170 41.45 3.70 -4.35
CA GLY A 170 41.08 4.45 -5.55
C GLY A 170 40.81 3.60 -6.77
N ASP A 171 40.54 2.30 -6.59
CA ASP A 171 40.19 1.39 -7.70
C ASP A 171 38.69 1.38 -8.04
N GLY A 172 37.88 2.15 -7.30
CA GLY A 172 36.42 2.23 -7.44
C GLY A 172 35.64 1.13 -6.72
N ILE A 173 36.33 0.24 -5.98
CA ILE A 173 35.69 -0.86 -5.25
C ILE A 173 35.96 -0.73 -3.76
N ASN A 174 34.90 -0.60 -2.96
CA ASN A 174 34.98 -0.45 -1.51
C ASN A 174 35.87 0.70 -1.04
N ASP A 175 35.97 1.78 -1.81
CA ASP A 175 36.77 2.96 -1.48
C ASP A 175 36.18 3.79 -0.34
N TYR A 176 34.90 3.61 -0.05
CA TYR A 176 34.14 4.33 0.97
C TYR A 176 33.53 3.39 1.99
N PHE A 177 33.31 3.91 3.20
CA PHE A 177 32.55 3.21 4.24
C PHE A 177 31.06 3.31 3.96
N ILE A 178 30.54 2.46 3.06
CA ILE A 178 29.17 2.48 2.61
C ILE A 178 28.30 1.62 3.53
N ILE A 179 27.28 2.23 4.13
CA ILE A 179 26.26 1.57 4.93
C ILE A 179 25.04 1.40 4.03
N ASP A 180 24.62 0.17 3.85
CA ASP A 180 23.54 -0.21 2.94
C ASP A 180 22.37 -0.85 3.71
N ASN A 181 21.23 -1.05 3.04
CA ASN A 181 20.17 -1.88 3.56
C ASN A 181 20.56 -3.36 3.34
N ASP A 182 20.21 -4.20 4.29
CA ASP A 182 20.41 -5.64 4.15
C ASP A 182 19.24 -6.26 3.37
N PRO A 183 19.39 -6.53 2.08
CA PRO A 183 18.31 -7.12 1.28
C PRO A 183 18.06 -8.59 1.64
N THR A 184 18.97 -9.23 2.40
CA THR A 184 18.85 -10.66 2.76
C THR A 184 18.03 -10.87 4.02
N ALA A 185 17.52 -9.80 4.61
CA ALA A 185 16.65 -9.91 5.78
C ALA A 185 15.29 -10.54 5.48
N SER A 186 14.99 -10.82 4.23
CA SER A 186 13.73 -11.40 3.80
C SER A 186 13.82 -12.65 2.93
N ASP A 187 14.98 -13.13 2.46
CA ASP A 187 15.00 -14.43 1.78
C ASP A 187 16.43 -14.97 1.64
N GLU A 188 16.62 -16.20 2.08
CA GLU A 188 17.71 -17.07 1.67
C GLU A 188 17.63 -17.26 0.14
N GLU A 189 18.75 -17.05 -0.56
CA GLU A 189 18.96 -17.32 -1.99
C GLU A 189 18.68 -16.19 -2.99
N ASN A 190 19.56 -15.19 -3.06
CA ASN A 190 19.88 -14.51 -4.32
C ASN A 190 21.22 -13.75 -4.24
N GLU A 191 22.32 -14.48 -4.04
CA GLU A 191 23.69 -13.89 -4.12
C GLU A 191 24.14 -13.50 -5.54
N GLU A 192 23.34 -13.74 -6.57
CA GLU A 192 23.78 -13.58 -7.95
C GLU A 192 23.44 -12.24 -8.63
N ASN A 193 22.69 -11.34 -8.01
CA ASN A 193 22.19 -10.14 -8.69
C ASN A 193 22.78 -8.79 -8.21
N THR A 194 23.82 -8.78 -7.40
CA THR A 194 24.44 -7.52 -6.91
C THR A 194 25.65 -7.03 -7.76
N ARG A 195 25.86 -7.61 -8.93
CA ARG A 195 26.91 -7.14 -9.86
C ARG A 195 26.29 -6.40 -11.03
N GLY A 196 26.11 -5.07 -10.90
CA GLY A 196 25.78 -4.26 -12.07
C GLY A 196 24.83 -3.10 -11.93
N PHE A 197 24.52 -2.65 -10.73
CA PHE A 197 23.86 -1.36 -10.60
C PHE A 197 24.91 -0.26 -10.52
N GLU A 198 24.94 0.61 -11.54
CA GLU A 198 25.59 1.90 -11.46
C GLU A 198 25.01 2.62 -10.23
N TYR A 199 25.86 2.89 -9.21
CA TYR A 199 25.52 3.61 -8.00
C TYR A 199 25.27 5.10 -8.34
N GLU A 200 24.19 5.42 -9.03
CA GLU A 200 23.67 6.78 -8.99
C GLU A 200 22.96 6.99 -7.64
N SER A 201 23.73 7.47 -6.68
CA SER A 201 23.31 8.20 -5.48
C SER A 201 22.19 7.63 -4.59
N TYR A 202 21.91 6.33 -4.60
CA TYR A 202 21.01 5.75 -3.62
C TYR A 202 21.67 5.73 -2.23
N ASN A 203 21.12 6.47 -1.31
CA ASN A 203 21.57 6.46 0.08
C ASN A 203 20.43 5.98 0.99
N PRO A 204 20.40 4.67 1.34
CA PRO A 204 19.34 4.11 2.15
C PRO A 204 19.18 4.80 3.51
N LEU A 205 20.25 5.38 4.03
CA LEU A 205 20.18 6.15 5.28
C LEU A 205 19.25 7.36 5.16
N LYS A 206 19.20 8.02 4.00
CA LYS A 206 18.32 9.18 3.77
C LYS A 206 16.87 8.80 3.48
N ASP A 207 16.65 7.62 2.91
CA ASP A 207 15.28 7.16 2.60
C ASP A 207 14.54 6.72 3.87
N TYR A 208 15.27 6.21 4.87
CA TYR A 208 14.65 5.65 6.08
C TYR A 208 14.80 6.53 7.31
N TYR A 209 15.79 7.43 7.35
CA TYR A 209 16.08 8.24 8.52
C TYR A 209 16.09 9.73 8.19
N LEU A 210 15.60 10.53 9.13
CA LEU A 210 15.61 11.99 9.03
C LEU A 210 17.02 12.56 9.17
N ARG A 211 17.87 11.86 9.94
CA ARG A 211 19.25 12.26 10.21
C ARG A 211 20.09 11.06 10.62
N THR A 212 21.32 11.02 10.13
CA THR A 212 22.30 10.00 10.48
C THR A 212 23.59 10.64 10.93
N GLU A 213 23.99 10.40 12.18
CA GLU A 213 25.26 10.89 12.73
C GLU A 213 26.28 9.76 12.81
N LEU A 214 27.42 9.92 12.15
CA LEU A 214 28.53 8.97 12.22
C LEU A 214 29.71 9.60 12.97
N THR A 215 30.20 8.90 14.00
CA THR A 215 31.42 9.25 14.72
C THR A 215 32.37 8.08 14.68
N ILE A 216 33.60 8.32 14.22
CA ILE A 216 34.70 7.33 14.16
C ILE A 216 35.75 7.65 15.19
N PHE A 217 36.22 6.62 15.87
CA PHE A 217 37.25 6.71 16.92
C PHE A 217 38.45 5.83 16.55
N ASN A 218 39.65 6.29 16.93
CA ASN A 218 40.80 5.40 16.93
C ASN A 218 40.83 4.49 18.17
N ARG A 219 41.78 3.57 18.25
CA ARG A 219 41.93 2.60 19.36
C ARG A 219 42.12 3.24 20.74
N TRP A 220 42.45 4.54 20.82
CA TRP A 220 42.60 5.28 22.07
C TRP A 220 41.33 6.07 22.44
N GLY A 221 40.22 5.89 21.69
CA GLY A 221 38.98 6.61 21.93
C GLY A 221 38.93 8.04 21.45
N ARG A 222 39.96 8.49 20.68
CA ARG A 222 39.97 9.83 20.10
C ARG A 222 39.16 9.86 18.81
N ILE A 223 38.26 10.85 18.66
CA ILE A 223 37.48 11.09 17.44
C ILE A 223 38.44 11.44 16.30
N VAL A 224 38.33 10.71 15.19
CA VAL A 224 39.12 10.93 13.96
C VAL A 224 38.25 11.36 12.79
N TYR A 225 36.95 11.11 12.87
CA TYR A 225 35.94 11.59 11.90
C TYR A 225 34.61 11.80 12.60
N LYS A 226 33.85 12.81 12.18
CA LYS A 226 32.49 13.05 12.63
C LYS A 226 31.66 13.71 11.51
N SER A 227 30.50 13.16 11.23
CA SER A 227 29.47 13.73 10.37
C SER A 227 28.17 13.80 11.13
N SER A 228 27.43 14.91 11.01
CA SER A 228 26.08 15.06 11.58
C SER A 228 24.97 14.64 10.61
N ASP A 229 25.32 14.40 9.35
CA ASP A 229 24.45 13.88 8.31
C ASP A 229 25.30 13.04 7.35
N TYR A 230 25.54 11.79 7.73
CA TYR A 230 26.42 10.89 7.01
C TYR A 230 25.82 10.48 5.67
N ASN A 231 26.61 10.58 4.61
CA ASN A 231 26.17 10.37 3.24
C ASN A 231 26.97 9.28 2.51
N ASN A 232 27.47 8.28 3.23
CA ASN A 232 28.30 7.21 2.66
C ASN A 232 29.57 7.72 1.93
N ASP A 233 30.16 8.79 2.43
CA ASP A 233 31.23 9.55 1.76
C ASP A 233 32.59 9.51 2.50
N TRP A 234 32.72 8.73 3.57
CA TRP A 234 33.99 8.62 4.30
C TRP A 234 34.93 7.61 3.64
N ASP A 235 36.04 8.11 3.13
CA ASP A 235 37.13 7.36 2.47
C ASP A 235 38.31 7.05 3.40
N GLY A 236 38.16 7.19 4.71
CA GLY A 236 39.24 7.05 5.67
C GLY A 236 40.14 8.29 5.80
N GLY A 237 40.00 9.29 4.95
CA GLY A 237 40.81 10.50 4.98
C GLY A 237 42.31 10.19 4.84
N LYS A 238 43.14 10.72 5.75
CA LYS A 238 44.59 10.47 5.84
C LYS A 238 44.94 9.47 6.93
N LEU A 239 44.00 8.66 7.37
CA LEU A 239 44.24 7.70 8.43
C LEU A 239 45.04 6.49 7.91
N PRO A 240 45.99 5.95 8.70
CA PRO A 240 46.72 4.75 8.33
C PRO A 240 45.81 3.51 8.36
N ASP A 241 46.26 2.46 7.70
CA ASP A 241 45.64 1.14 7.80
C ASP A 241 45.53 0.70 9.26
N GLY A 242 44.38 0.13 9.61
CA GLY A 242 44.12 -0.29 10.98
C GLY A 242 42.64 -0.34 11.31
N THR A 243 42.38 -0.76 12.54
CA THR A 243 41.01 -0.88 13.04
C THR A 243 40.57 0.38 13.78
N TYR A 244 39.40 0.86 13.45
CA TYR A 244 38.73 2.01 14.03
C TYR A 244 37.38 1.55 14.61
N PHE A 245 36.81 2.36 15.47
CA PHE A 245 35.51 2.08 16.08
C PHE A 245 34.52 3.15 15.66
N TYR A 246 33.29 2.75 15.40
CA TYR A 246 32.24 3.68 14.99
C TYR A 246 31.06 3.66 15.95
N VAL A 247 30.39 4.80 16.01
CA VAL A 247 29.03 4.96 16.52
C VAL A 247 28.22 5.63 15.42
N LEU A 248 27.15 4.96 14.99
CA LEU A 248 26.19 5.47 14.04
C LEU A 248 24.86 5.68 14.76
N GLU A 249 24.36 6.90 14.79
CA GLU A 249 23.06 7.25 15.35
C GLU A 249 22.10 7.60 14.21
N CYS A 250 21.08 6.78 14.02
CA CYS A 250 20.06 6.93 12.98
C CYS A 250 18.77 7.40 13.64
N VAL A 251 18.36 8.63 13.33
CA VAL A 251 17.15 9.25 13.87
C VAL A 251 16.05 9.16 12.84
N GLY A 252 15.10 8.29 13.06
CA GLY A 252 13.87 8.20 12.28
C GLY A 252 12.79 9.12 12.84
N GLN A 253 11.67 9.19 12.17
CA GLN A 253 10.55 10.03 12.61
C GLN A 253 9.89 9.54 13.91
N TYR A 254 9.86 8.23 14.12
CA TYR A 254 9.24 7.58 15.29
C TYR A 254 10.24 6.81 16.12
N ASN A 255 11.24 6.22 15.49
CA ASN A 255 12.22 5.36 16.12
C ASN A 255 13.63 5.85 15.82
N SER A 256 14.51 5.76 16.81
CA SER A 256 15.92 6.04 16.65
C SER A 256 16.72 4.81 17.00
N HIS A 257 17.74 4.52 16.20
CA HIS A 257 18.60 3.35 16.39
C HIS A 257 20.05 3.79 16.52
N ARG A 258 20.78 3.09 17.38
CA ARG A 258 22.20 3.30 17.58
C ARG A 258 22.94 2.01 17.27
N TYR A 259 23.84 2.09 16.31
CA TYR A 259 24.73 1.01 15.92
C TYR A 259 26.15 1.37 16.38
N GLN A 260 26.91 0.36 16.79
CA GLN A 260 28.31 0.52 17.17
C GLN A 260 29.10 -0.72 16.78
N GLY A 261 30.33 -0.53 16.39
CA GLY A 261 31.18 -1.62 15.97
C GLY A 261 32.59 -1.16 15.60
N SER A 262 33.28 -2.04 14.89
CA SER A 262 34.61 -1.73 14.36
C SER A 262 34.62 -1.77 12.84
N VAL A 263 35.48 -0.95 12.26
CA VAL A 263 35.75 -0.93 10.82
C VAL A 263 37.25 -0.91 10.60
N THR A 264 37.73 -1.67 9.64
CA THR A 264 39.16 -1.74 9.29
C THR A 264 39.39 -1.02 7.97
N ILE A 265 40.34 -0.08 7.97
CA ILE A 265 40.92 0.49 6.76
C ILE A 265 42.07 -0.42 6.34
N PHE A 266 42.06 -0.89 5.10
CA PHE A 266 43.06 -1.78 4.57
C PHE A 266 43.49 -1.38 3.16
N GLY A 267 44.81 -1.38 2.88
CA GLY A 267 45.32 -1.12 1.54
C GLY A 267 45.17 0.33 1.07
N SER A 268 45.13 1.29 2.02
CA SER A 268 44.97 2.73 1.70
C SER A 268 46.09 3.28 0.82
N GLY A 269 47.22 2.59 0.67
CA GLY A 269 48.36 3.03 -0.10
C GLY A 269 49.03 4.29 0.44
N ARG A 270 48.76 4.68 1.68
CA ARG A 270 49.17 5.95 2.34
C ARG A 270 50.16 5.75 3.47
#